data_720824763e17bd5aa883990e987a1d2b
#
_entry.id   720824763e17bd5aa883990e987a1d2b
#
_cell.length_a   1.000
_cell.length_b   1.000
_cell.length_c   1.000
_cell.angle_alpha   90.00
_cell.angle_beta   90.00
_cell.angle_gamma   90.00
#
_symmetry.space_group_name_H-M   'P 1'
#
loop_
_entity.id
_entity.type
_entity.pdbx_description
1 polymer ?
#
loop_
_entity_poly.entity_id
_entity_poly.type
_entity_poly.pdbx_seq_one_letter_code
_entity_poly.pdbx_strand_id
1 'polypeptide(L)'
;MIELKHLRTLTSLRDTGSLTATATALHLTQSALSHQIKDLEARIGGQLFLRKTRPVKFTSEGEILLRLAEDILPKLARAENDLASLKEDVNGRLHMAIECHSCFQWLMPALREYQLAWPSVTLDFSSGFGFEPLPALLAGELDLVITSDIQPRSEVHYEPLFDFEMRLITATNHPLAEKEVIDPRDLADQTMLSYPVQKQRLDVVKHFLQPAGVEPAKWKQADNTLMLVQMVSAGLGVAALPNWAISEFSRQGLITSKPFGQGLWRRLFAATRHSEKDKRYLQAFFATARLQCKSHLDGIKMA
;
A
#
# COMPACT_ATOMS: atom_id res chain seq x y z
N MET A 1 -17.69 -12.96 -30.17
CA MET A 1 -16.91 -13.43 -29.00
C MET A 1 -16.16 -12.24 -28.38
N ILE A 2 -16.10 -12.13 -27.06
CA ILE A 2 -15.30 -11.12 -26.36
C ILE A 2 -13.82 -11.53 -26.47
N GLU A 3 -12.95 -10.58 -26.77
CA GLU A 3 -11.51 -10.78 -26.95
C GLU A 3 -10.73 -9.89 -26.00
N LEU A 4 -9.49 -10.24 -25.66
CA LEU A 4 -8.64 -9.48 -24.74
C LEU A 4 -8.43 -8.01 -25.16
N LYS A 5 -8.35 -7.76 -26.47
CA LYS A 5 -8.26 -6.38 -26.99
C LYS A 5 -9.46 -5.52 -26.58
N HIS A 6 -10.67 -6.11 -26.49
CA HIS A 6 -11.86 -5.40 -26.05
C HIS A 6 -11.76 -5.00 -24.58
N LEU A 7 -11.27 -5.91 -23.73
CA LEU A 7 -11.05 -5.65 -22.31
C LEU A 7 -10.01 -4.54 -22.09
N ARG A 8 -8.86 -4.62 -22.79
CA ARG A 8 -7.82 -3.57 -22.77
C ARG A 8 -8.37 -2.21 -23.22
N THR A 9 -9.23 -2.20 -24.25
CA THR A 9 -9.87 -0.98 -24.74
C THR A 9 -10.77 -0.34 -23.70
N LEU A 10 -11.61 -1.13 -23.02
CA LEU A 10 -12.54 -0.61 -22.00
C LEU A 10 -11.79 -0.09 -20.76
N THR A 11 -10.78 -0.79 -20.31
CA THR A 11 -9.92 -0.33 -19.20
C THR A 11 -9.23 0.99 -19.55
N SER A 12 -8.59 1.07 -20.72
CA SER A 12 -7.95 2.30 -21.18
C SER A 12 -8.95 3.45 -21.37
N LEU A 13 -10.19 3.15 -21.81
CA LEU A 13 -11.24 4.16 -21.93
C LEU A 13 -11.72 4.69 -20.57
N ARG A 14 -11.81 3.84 -19.57
CA ARG A 14 -12.09 4.23 -18.18
C ARG A 14 -11.01 5.19 -17.67
N ASP A 15 -9.74 4.81 -17.83
CA ASP A 15 -8.61 5.53 -17.28
C ASP A 15 -8.35 6.88 -17.96
N THR A 16 -8.58 6.94 -19.29
CA THR A 16 -8.38 8.18 -20.08
C THR A 16 -9.62 9.06 -20.17
N GLY A 17 -10.82 8.51 -19.94
CA GLY A 17 -12.10 9.21 -20.03
C GLY A 17 -12.48 9.71 -21.42
N SER A 18 -11.71 9.37 -22.50
CA SER A 18 -11.88 9.90 -23.85
C SER A 18 -11.46 8.91 -24.94
N LEU A 19 -12.31 8.70 -25.94
CA LEU A 19 -11.99 7.84 -27.09
C LEU A 19 -10.73 8.25 -27.85
N THR A 20 -10.48 9.55 -27.96
CA THR A 20 -9.28 10.06 -28.65
C THR A 20 -8.03 9.73 -27.84
N ALA A 21 -8.05 9.98 -26.53
CA ALA A 21 -6.93 9.67 -25.64
C ALA A 21 -6.70 8.15 -25.56
N THR A 22 -7.76 7.34 -25.50
CA THR A 22 -7.69 5.87 -25.56
C THR A 22 -7.03 5.38 -26.84
N ALA A 23 -7.43 5.93 -28.00
CA ALA A 23 -6.83 5.57 -29.27
C ALA A 23 -5.33 5.83 -29.30
N THR A 24 -4.90 7.00 -28.79
CA THR A 24 -3.47 7.35 -28.65
C THR A 24 -2.76 6.38 -27.71
N ALA A 25 -3.33 6.10 -26.55
CA ALA A 25 -2.74 5.19 -25.56
C ALA A 25 -2.58 3.74 -26.07
N LEU A 26 -3.49 3.30 -26.94
CA LEU A 26 -3.45 1.97 -27.53
C LEU A 26 -2.76 1.91 -28.90
N HIS A 27 -2.15 3.01 -29.36
CA HIS A 27 -1.51 3.12 -30.69
C HIS A 27 -2.46 2.79 -31.86
N LEU A 28 -3.72 3.19 -31.73
CA LEU A 28 -4.76 2.99 -32.74
C LEU A 28 -5.22 4.34 -33.32
N THR A 29 -5.82 4.30 -34.52
CA THR A 29 -6.59 5.45 -35.00
C THR A 29 -7.94 5.52 -34.28
N GLN A 30 -8.50 6.71 -34.11
CA GLN A 30 -9.81 6.88 -33.47
C GLN A 30 -10.92 6.14 -34.27
N SER A 31 -10.81 6.07 -35.59
CA SER A 31 -11.74 5.32 -36.43
C SER A 31 -11.67 3.81 -36.17
N ALA A 32 -10.46 3.23 -36.09
CA ALA A 32 -10.27 1.82 -35.77
C ALA A 32 -10.82 1.47 -34.38
N LEU A 33 -10.53 2.29 -33.40
CA LEU A 33 -11.05 2.12 -32.03
C LEU A 33 -12.59 2.19 -32.03
N SER A 34 -13.18 3.19 -32.71
CA SER A 34 -14.63 3.35 -32.77
C SER A 34 -15.30 2.17 -33.49
N HIS A 35 -14.68 1.62 -34.53
CA HIS A 35 -15.15 0.43 -35.23
C HIS A 35 -15.11 -0.80 -34.31
N GLN A 36 -13.98 -1.02 -33.65
CA GLN A 36 -13.82 -2.13 -32.70
C GLN A 36 -14.91 -2.10 -31.59
N ILE A 37 -15.21 -0.92 -31.03
CA ILE A 37 -16.24 -0.77 -30.00
C ILE A 37 -17.64 -1.04 -30.61
N LYS A 38 -17.95 -0.49 -31.77
CA LYS A 38 -19.26 -0.73 -32.45
C LYS A 38 -19.48 -2.20 -32.75
N ASP A 39 -18.44 -2.90 -33.20
CA ASP A 39 -18.53 -4.34 -33.45
C ASP A 39 -18.79 -5.13 -32.15
N LEU A 40 -18.16 -4.73 -31.05
CA LEU A 40 -18.41 -5.35 -29.77
C LEU A 40 -19.84 -5.05 -29.29
N GLU A 41 -20.30 -3.80 -29.34
CA GLU A 41 -21.66 -3.38 -28.98
C GLU A 41 -22.71 -4.16 -29.79
N ALA A 42 -22.48 -4.34 -31.10
CA ALA A 42 -23.36 -5.12 -31.98
C ALA A 42 -23.42 -6.61 -31.58
N ARG A 43 -22.30 -7.20 -31.20
CA ARG A 43 -22.22 -8.61 -30.76
C ARG A 43 -22.90 -8.87 -29.41
N ILE A 44 -22.86 -7.92 -28.48
CA ILE A 44 -23.49 -8.05 -27.15
C ILE A 44 -24.94 -7.54 -27.11
N GLY A 45 -25.37 -6.85 -28.19
CA GLY A 45 -26.73 -6.32 -28.31
C GLY A 45 -27.02 -5.08 -27.45
N GLY A 46 -25.98 -4.36 -26.99
CA GLY A 46 -26.13 -3.18 -26.14
C GLY A 46 -24.97 -2.21 -26.23
N GLN A 47 -25.18 -0.98 -25.80
CA GLN A 47 -24.12 0.04 -25.71
C GLN A 47 -23.27 -0.19 -24.47
N LEU A 48 -21.97 0.04 -24.58
CA LEU A 48 -21.02 -0.13 -23.46
C LEU A 48 -20.81 1.13 -22.64
N PHE A 49 -21.10 2.29 -23.23
CA PHE A 49 -21.00 3.58 -22.55
C PHE A 49 -21.96 4.61 -23.16
N LEU A 50 -22.28 5.62 -22.37
CA LEU A 50 -23.14 6.73 -22.78
C LEU A 50 -22.34 7.65 -23.70
N ARG A 51 -22.82 7.82 -24.94
CA ARG A 51 -22.21 8.73 -25.91
C ARG A 51 -22.42 10.18 -25.45
N LYS A 52 -21.42 11.02 -25.75
CA LYS A 52 -21.44 12.48 -25.42
C LYS A 52 -21.34 12.83 -23.92
N THR A 53 -20.96 11.90 -23.04
CA THR A 53 -20.59 12.24 -21.65
C THR A 53 -19.08 12.51 -21.55
N ARG A 54 -18.69 13.45 -20.71
CA ARG A 54 -17.27 13.72 -20.37
C ARG A 54 -17.17 13.93 -18.85
N PRO A 55 -16.44 13.07 -18.13
CA PRO A 55 -15.79 11.84 -18.61
C PRO A 55 -16.81 10.80 -19.12
N VAL A 56 -16.32 9.79 -19.84
CA VAL A 56 -17.15 8.69 -20.35
C VAL A 56 -17.81 7.95 -19.18
N LYS A 57 -19.12 7.69 -19.30
CA LYS A 57 -19.88 6.90 -18.31
C LYS A 57 -20.25 5.57 -18.92
N PHE A 58 -19.93 4.48 -18.24
CA PHE A 58 -20.24 3.13 -18.67
C PHE A 58 -21.71 2.78 -18.41
N THR A 59 -22.27 1.89 -19.22
CA THR A 59 -23.58 1.27 -19.01
C THR A 59 -23.42 0.04 -18.09
N SER A 60 -24.52 -0.61 -17.72
CA SER A 60 -24.48 -1.86 -16.97
C SER A 60 -23.68 -2.96 -17.69
N GLU A 61 -23.81 -3.03 -19.02
CA GLU A 61 -23.06 -3.94 -19.89
C GLU A 61 -21.57 -3.60 -19.89
N GLY A 62 -21.23 -2.32 -19.97
CA GLY A 62 -19.86 -1.82 -19.87
C GLY A 62 -19.21 -2.15 -18.53
N GLU A 63 -19.93 -1.97 -17.44
CA GLU A 63 -19.47 -2.28 -16.07
C GLU A 63 -19.23 -3.80 -15.88
N ILE A 64 -20.05 -4.66 -16.49
CA ILE A 64 -19.84 -6.12 -16.47
C ILE A 64 -18.50 -6.45 -17.16
N LEU A 65 -18.24 -5.85 -18.31
CA LEU A 65 -16.99 -6.11 -19.05
C LEU A 65 -15.77 -5.47 -18.38
N LEU A 66 -15.93 -4.33 -17.68
CA LEU A 66 -14.86 -3.75 -16.87
C LEU A 66 -14.47 -4.66 -15.71
N ARG A 67 -15.45 -5.19 -14.95
CA ARG A 67 -15.16 -6.19 -13.92
C ARG A 67 -14.46 -7.43 -14.46
N LEU A 68 -14.88 -7.91 -15.62
CA LEU A 68 -14.19 -9.02 -16.30
C LEU A 68 -12.75 -8.64 -16.68
N ALA A 69 -12.53 -7.40 -17.14
CA ALA A 69 -11.20 -6.90 -17.48
C ALA A 69 -10.30 -6.85 -16.24
N GLU A 70 -10.81 -6.35 -15.12
CA GLU A 70 -10.12 -6.30 -13.83
C GLU A 70 -9.74 -7.71 -13.31
N ASP A 71 -10.52 -8.73 -13.61
CA ASP A 71 -10.19 -10.12 -13.24
C ASP A 71 -9.20 -10.79 -14.21
N ILE A 72 -9.35 -10.57 -15.51
CA ILE A 72 -8.62 -11.36 -16.54
C ILE A 72 -7.27 -10.72 -16.92
N LEU A 73 -7.21 -9.39 -17.10
CA LEU A 73 -5.99 -8.74 -17.57
C LEU A 73 -4.80 -8.91 -16.62
N PRO A 74 -4.95 -8.82 -15.28
CA PRO A 74 -3.86 -9.12 -14.37
C PRO A 74 -3.39 -10.57 -14.44
N LYS A 75 -4.31 -11.54 -14.55
CA LYS A 75 -3.97 -12.96 -14.69
C LYS A 75 -3.19 -13.24 -15.99
N LEU A 76 -3.57 -12.57 -17.08
CA LEU A 76 -2.84 -12.67 -18.34
C LEU A 76 -1.42 -12.08 -18.22
N ALA A 77 -1.33 -10.86 -17.69
CA ALA A 77 -0.03 -10.20 -17.47
C ALA A 77 0.89 -11.05 -16.57
N ARG A 78 0.32 -11.70 -15.55
CA ARG A 78 1.05 -12.64 -14.70
C ARG A 78 1.56 -13.84 -15.50
N ALA A 79 0.72 -14.49 -16.29
CA ALA A 79 1.13 -15.64 -17.10
C ALA A 79 2.23 -15.26 -18.11
N GLU A 80 2.12 -14.08 -18.75
CA GLU A 80 3.16 -13.54 -19.64
C GLU A 80 4.48 -13.33 -18.90
N ASN A 81 4.45 -12.78 -17.68
CA ASN A 81 5.63 -12.59 -16.82
C ASN A 81 6.21 -13.94 -16.36
N ASP A 82 5.37 -14.90 -15.93
CA ASP A 82 5.81 -16.23 -15.53
C ASP A 82 6.50 -16.96 -16.68
N LEU A 83 5.97 -16.86 -17.90
CA LEU A 83 6.58 -17.40 -19.10
C LEU A 83 7.92 -16.71 -19.46
N ALA A 84 8.02 -15.41 -19.27
CA ALA A 84 9.26 -14.67 -19.45
C ALA A 84 10.32 -15.09 -18.41
N SER A 85 9.91 -15.32 -17.17
CA SER A 85 10.79 -15.78 -16.10
C SER A 85 11.30 -17.21 -16.25
N LEU A 86 10.58 -18.08 -17.01
CA LEU A 86 11.05 -19.43 -17.31
C LEU A 86 12.29 -19.46 -18.22
N LYS A 87 12.58 -18.38 -18.93
CA LYS A 87 13.71 -18.30 -19.88
C LYS A 87 15.03 -17.98 -19.21
N GLU A 88 15.00 -17.38 -18.01
CA GLU A 88 16.22 -17.10 -17.23
C GLU A 88 15.84 -17.13 -15.74
N ASP A 89 16.51 -17.98 -14.94
CA ASP A 89 16.35 -18.14 -13.47
C ASP A 89 16.61 -16.83 -12.65
N VAL A 90 16.90 -15.73 -13.33
CA VAL A 90 17.38 -14.46 -12.76
C VAL A 90 16.43 -13.30 -13.01
N ASN A 91 15.50 -13.42 -13.94
CA ASN A 91 14.54 -12.35 -14.26
C ASN A 91 13.28 -12.47 -13.40
N GLY A 92 12.94 -11.40 -12.71
CA GLY A 92 11.73 -11.29 -11.89
C GLY A 92 11.17 -9.88 -11.94
N ARG A 93 9.94 -9.74 -11.48
CA ARG A 93 9.33 -8.45 -11.16
C ARG A 93 9.07 -8.41 -9.66
N LEU A 94 9.36 -7.29 -9.06
CA LEU A 94 9.03 -6.98 -7.67
C LEU A 94 8.19 -5.69 -7.65
N HIS A 95 6.94 -5.83 -8.03
CA HIS A 95 5.98 -4.74 -7.96
C HIS A 95 5.36 -4.72 -6.56
N MET A 96 5.60 -3.66 -5.82
CA MET A 96 5.27 -3.60 -4.40
C MET A 96 4.31 -2.46 -4.05
N ALA A 97 3.47 -2.72 -3.06
CA ALA A 97 2.72 -1.71 -2.33
C ALA A 97 3.19 -1.63 -0.88
N ILE A 98 3.10 -0.45 -0.31
CA ILE A 98 3.53 -0.17 1.06
C ILE A 98 2.34 0.43 1.80
N GLU A 99 1.78 -0.31 2.76
CA GLU A 99 0.73 0.22 3.64
C GLU A 99 1.31 1.16 4.71
N CYS A 100 2.59 1.01 5.02
CA CYS A 100 3.26 1.84 6.02
C CYS A 100 3.89 3.08 5.39
N HIS A 101 3.30 4.25 5.61
CA HIS A 101 3.77 5.53 5.06
C HIS A 101 5.18 5.97 5.49
N SER A 102 5.79 5.26 6.43
CA SER A 102 7.11 5.60 6.99
C SER A 102 8.23 4.64 6.56
N CYS A 103 7.93 3.60 5.77
CA CYS A 103 8.90 2.53 5.43
C CYS A 103 10.10 2.98 4.57
N PHE A 104 10.06 4.18 3.99
CA PHE A 104 11.09 4.64 3.05
C PHE A 104 12.49 4.73 3.65
N GLN A 105 12.64 4.94 4.95
CA GLN A 105 13.94 5.07 5.61
C GLN A 105 14.81 3.82 5.48
N TRP A 106 14.22 2.63 5.58
CA TRP A 106 14.92 1.35 5.46
C TRP A 106 14.73 0.72 4.07
N LEU A 107 13.59 0.95 3.45
CA LEU A 107 13.23 0.31 2.18
C LEU A 107 14.09 0.83 1.03
N MET A 108 14.34 2.14 0.97
CA MET A 108 15.18 2.70 -0.12
C MET A 108 16.61 2.19 -0.08
N PRO A 109 17.32 2.15 1.06
CA PRO A 109 18.61 1.46 1.18
C PRO A 109 18.56 -0.02 0.79
N ALA A 110 17.50 -0.74 1.25
CA ALA A 110 17.33 -2.15 0.92
C ALA A 110 17.18 -2.40 -0.59
N LEU A 111 16.39 -1.57 -1.25
CA LEU A 111 16.16 -1.67 -2.70
C LEU A 111 17.42 -1.35 -3.51
N ARG A 112 18.20 -0.35 -3.06
CA ARG A 112 19.47 -0.02 -3.70
C ARG A 112 20.43 -1.22 -3.67
N GLU A 113 20.64 -1.82 -2.51
CA GLU A 113 21.51 -2.98 -2.36
C GLU A 113 20.95 -4.20 -3.12
N TYR A 114 19.64 -4.39 -3.06
CA TYR A 114 18.98 -5.45 -3.79
C TYR A 114 19.16 -5.30 -5.32
N GLN A 115 18.96 -4.10 -5.87
CA GLN A 115 19.11 -3.83 -7.29
C GLN A 115 20.55 -4.06 -7.80
N LEU A 116 21.56 -3.78 -6.96
CA LEU A 116 22.94 -4.08 -7.29
C LEU A 116 23.21 -5.59 -7.39
N ALA A 117 22.59 -6.39 -6.52
CA ALA A 117 22.73 -7.83 -6.52
C ALA A 117 21.84 -8.54 -7.55
N TRP A 118 20.70 -7.95 -7.90
CA TRP A 118 19.68 -8.48 -8.80
C TRP A 118 19.28 -7.48 -9.88
N PRO A 119 20.20 -7.07 -10.77
CA PRO A 119 19.97 -6.02 -11.76
C PRO A 119 18.90 -6.37 -12.81
N SER A 120 18.63 -7.66 -13.01
CA SER A 120 17.60 -8.15 -13.94
C SER A 120 16.20 -8.19 -13.35
N VAL A 121 16.03 -7.92 -12.04
CA VAL A 121 14.71 -7.83 -11.41
C VAL A 121 14.17 -6.42 -11.56
N THR A 122 13.01 -6.30 -12.20
CA THR A 122 12.31 -5.02 -12.32
C THR A 122 11.68 -4.63 -10.98
N LEU A 123 11.97 -3.42 -10.49
CA LEU A 123 11.39 -2.86 -9.28
C LEU A 123 10.34 -1.81 -9.63
N ASP A 124 9.12 -2.00 -9.16
CA ASP A 124 8.02 -1.06 -9.33
C ASP A 124 7.28 -0.80 -8.01
N PHE A 125 6.71 0.39 -7.90
CA PHE A 125 5.92 0.80 -6.74
C PHE A 125 4.54 1.27 -7.16
N SER A 126 3.53 0.85 -6.41
CA SER A 126 2.19 1.37 -6.54
C SER A 126 1.72 2.06 -5.26
N SER A 127 1.20 3.26 -5.44
CA SER A 127 0.53 4.04 -4.39
C SER A 127 -1.00 4.05 -4.53
N GLY A 128 -1.54 3.41 -5.58
CA GLY A 128 -2.96 3.50 -5.96
C GLY A 128 -3.90 2.54 -5.23
N PHE A 129 -3.39 1.59 -4.44
CA PHE A 129 -4.21 0.55 -3.78
C PHE A 129 -4.75 0.98 -2.41
N GLY A 130 -4.52 2.21 -2.00
CA GLY A 130 -4.93 2.72 -0.69
C GLY A 130 -4.37 1.84 0.43
N PHE A 131 -5.24 1.50 1.39
CA PHE A 131 -4.89 0.65 2.54
C PHE A 131 -5.40 -0.80 2.40
N GLU A 132 -5.74 -1.25 1.21
CA GLU A 132 -6.23 -2.62 0.94
C GLU A 132 -5.50 -3.26 -0.26
N PRO A 133 -4.18 -3.46 -0.22
CA PRO A 133 -3.41 -4.00 -1.34
C PRO A 133 -3.51 -5.52 -1.49
N LEU A 134 -4.04 -6.26 -0.50
CA LEU A 134 -4.09 -7.73 -0.56
C LEU A 134 -4.92 -8.29 -1.72
N PRO A 135 -6.08 -7.73 -2.10
CA PRO A 135 -6.77 -8.17 -3.31
C PRO A 135 -5.91 -8.06 -4.57
N ALA A 136 -5.17 -6.96 -4.73
CA ALA A 136 -4.25 -6.76 -5.85
C ALA A 136 -3.05 -7.72 -5.82
N LEU A 137 -2.54 -8.06 -4.62
CA LEU A 137 -1.53 -9.10 -4.44
C LEU A 137 -2.04 -10.46 -4.94
N LEU A 138 -3.26 -10.84 -4.54
CA LEU A 138 -3.87 -12.12 -4.94
C LEU A 138 -4.22 -12.16 -6.43
N ALA A 139 -4.63 -11.03 -7.00
CA ALA A 139 -4.87 -10.89 -8.44
C ALA A 139 -3.59 -10.92 -9.29
N GLY A 140 -2.40 -10.78 -8.67
CA GLY A 140 -1.11 -10.74 -9.36
C GLY A 140 -0.75 -9.37 -9.94
N GLU A 141 -1.46 -8.33 -9.55
CA GLU A 141 -1.11 -6.93 -9.87
C GLU A 141 0.11 -6.49 -9.06
N LEU A 142 0.20 -6.95 -7.82
CA LEU A 142 1.35 -6.79 -6.94
C LEU A 142 2.06 -8.12 -6.71
N ASP A 143 3.35 -8.04 -6.40
CA ASP A 143 4.19 -9.20 -6.04
C ASP A 143 4.53 -9.20 -4.56
N LEU A 144 4.52 -8.01 -3.94
CA LEU A 144 4.89 -7.81 -2.55
C LEU A 144 4.06 -6.70 -1.89
N VAL A 145 3.69 -6.91 -0.63
CA VAL A 145 3.06 -5.88 0.21
C VAL A 145 3.80 -5.77 1.54
N ILE A 146 4.25 -4.57 1.88
CA ILE A 146 4.82 -4.28 3.21
C ILE A 146 3.70 -3.84 4.14
N THR A 147 3.41 -4.64 5.17
CA THR A 147 2.27 -4.43 6.07
C THR A 147 2.56 -4.86 7.51
N SER A 148 1.89 -4.25 8.47
CA SER A 148 1.79 -4.73 9.86
C SER A 148 0.42 -5.34 10.17
N ASP A 149 -0.52 -5.31 9.24
CA ASP A 149 -1.90 -5.80 9.40
C ASP A 149 -2.05 -7.17 8.73
N ILE A 150 -1.91 -8.24 9.51
CA ILE A 150 -2.09 -9.61 9.01
C ILE A 150 -3.58 -9.89 8.83
N GLN A 151 -3.96 -10.27 7.62
CA GLN A 151 -5.25 -10.87 7.32
C GLN A 151 -5.01 -12.37 7.01
N PRO A 152 -5.37 -13.29 7.92
CA PRO A 152 -5.12 -14.72 7.71
C PRO A 152 -5.82 -15.25 6.45
N ARG A 153 -5.01 -15.65 5.46
CA ARG A 153 -5.47 -16.26 4.20
C ARG A 153 -4.45 -17.33 3.80
N SER A 154 -4.91 -18.49 3.40
CA SER A 154 -4.04 -19.60 2.98
C SER A 154 -3.19 -19.28 1.75
N GLU A 155 -3.67 -18.35 0.91
CA GLU A 155 -3.01 -17.93 -0.33
C GLU A 155 -1.90 -16.89 -0.11
N VAL A 156 -1.80 -16.31 1.10
CA VAL A 156 -0.81 -15.28 1.44
C VAL A 156 0.23 -15.83 2.40
N HIS A 157 1.50 -15.62 2.07
CA HIS A 157 2.63 -15.84 2.97
C HIS A 157 3.10 -14.51 3.54
N TYR A 158 3.27 -14.46 4.86
CA TYR A 158 3.77 -13.29 5.60
C TYR A 158 5.16 -13.57 6.11
N GLU A 159 6.17 -13.03 5.45
CA GLU A 159 7.57 -13.12 5.88
C GLU A 159 7.87 -12.04 6.93
N PRO A 160 8.25 -12.39 8.16
CA PRO A 160 8.53 -11.42 9.21
C PRO A 160 9.83 -10.67 8.92
N LEU A 161 9.81 -9.35 9.09
CA LEU A 161 10.98 -8.49 8.90
C LEU A 161 11.59 -8.07 10.25
N PHE A 162 10.81 -7.36 11.08
CA PHE A 162 11.24 -6.92 12.41
C PHE A 162 10.04 -6.53 13.28
N ASP A 163 10.27 -6.47 14.60
CA ASP A 163 9.34 -5.93 15.57
C ASP A 163 9.70 -4.48 15.89
N PHE A 164 8.69 -3.63 16.03
CA PHE A 164 8.81 -2.22 16.32
C PHE A 164 7.85 -1.79 17.44
N GLU A 165 8.18 -0.72 18.14
CA GLU A 165 7.32 -0.16 19.17
C GLU A 165 6.53 1.02 18.61
N MET A 166 5.20 0.98 18.75
CA MET A 166 4.34 2.16 18.56
C MET A 166 4.51 3.10 19.75
N ARG A 167 4.72 4.38 19.50
CA ARG A 167 4.91 5.39 20.53
C ARG A 167 3.96 6.56 20.32
N LEU A 168 3.50 7.17 21.42
CA LEU A 168 2.83 8.45 21.34
C LEU A 168 3.84 9.53 20.98
N ILE A 169 3.49 10.40 20.06
CA ILE A 169 4.23 11.65 19.80
C ILE A 169 3.39 12.86 20.20
N THR A 170 4.05 13.85 20.80
CA THR A 170 3.47 15.09 21.28
C THR A 170 4.36 16.28 20.90
N ALA A 171 3.82 17.50 20.93
CA ALA A 171 4.65 18.69 20.97
C ALA A 171 5.55 18.66 22.23
N THR A 172 6.71 19.28 22.17
CA THR A 172 7.69 19.26 23.26
C THR A 172 7.19 19.93 24.56
N ASN A 173 6.28 20.90 24.43
CA ASN A 173 5.63 21.62 25.53
C ASN A 173 4.28 21.03 25.95
N HIS A 174 3.89 19.87 25.41
CA HIS A 174 2.61 19.25 25.72
C HIS A 174 2.66 18.60 27.12
N PRO A 175 1.57 18.64 27.94
CA PRO A 175 1.60 18.03 29.29
C PRO A 175 1.96 16.54 29.29
N LEU A 176 1.58 15.78 28.28
CA LEU A 176 1.95 14.36 28.15
C LEU A 176 3.44 14.14 27.83
N ALA A 177 4.18 15.18 27.43
CA ALA A 177 5.63 15.08 27.22
C ALA A 177 6.40 14.91 28.55
N GLU A 178 5.84 15.28 29.69
CA GLU A 178 6.45 15.13 31.01
C GLU A 178 6.22 13.72 31.59
N LYS A 179 5.27 12.96 31.08
CA LYS A 179 5.00 11.60 31.55
C LYS A 179 6.10 10.63 31.12
N GLU A 180 6.40 9.65 31.91
CA GLU A 180 7.29 8.55 31.55
C GLU A 180 6.60 7.54 30.63
N VAL A 181 5.33 7.26 30.92
CA VAL A 181 4.49 6.26 30.24
C VAL A 181 3.10 6.82 30.03
N ILE A 182 2.48 6.49 28.92
CA ILE A 182 1.11 6.90 28.59
C ILE A 182 0.13 5.79 28.99
N ASP A 183 -0.86 6.18 29.80
CA ASP A 183 -2.02 5.34 30.11
C ASP A 183 -3.15 5.60 29.09
N PRO A 184 -4.01 4.63 28.77
CA PRO A 184 -5.15 4.85 27.85
C PRO A 184 -6.01 6.05 28.23
N ARG A 185 -6.26 6.29 29.51
CA ARG A 185 -7.08 7.41 30.00
C ARG A 185 -6.49 8.77 29.71
N ASP A 186 -5.18 8.88 29.54
CA ASP A 186 -4.50 10.12 29.17
C ASP A 186 -4.91 10.64 27.78
N LEU A 187 -5.46 9.75 26.97
CA LEU A 187 -5.88 10.08 25.61
C LEU A 187 -7.39 10.43 25.50
N ALA A 188 -8.16 10.28 26.58
CA ALA A 188 -9.62 10.52 26.55
C ALA A 188 -9.96 11.94 26.10
N ASP A 189 -9.23 12.95 26.60
CA ASP A 189 -9.48 14.36 26.28
C ASP A 189 -8.64 14.90 25.11
N GLN A 190 -7.87 14.02 24.45
CA GLN A 190 -6.94 14.44 23.41
C GLN A 190 -7.59 14.47 22.01
N THR A 191 -7.01 15.29 21.14
CA THR A 191 -7.22 15.20 19.68
C THR A 191 -6.18 14.23 19.12
N MET A 192 -6.63 13.05 18.68
CA MET A 192 -5.77 12.09 17.99
C MET A 192 -5.62 12.44 16.51
N LEU A 193 -4.40 12.43 16.03
CA LEU A 193 -4.06 12.58 14.61
C LEU A 193 -3.71 11.21 14.03
N SER A 194 -4.25 10.88 12.87
CA SER A 194 -4.02 9.57 12.23
C SER A 194 -3.96 9.68 10.71
N TYR A 195 -3.56 8.62 10.07
CA TYR A 195 -3.77 8.45 8.63
C TYR A 195 -5.27 8.31 8.30
N PRO A 196 -5.70 8.56 7.05
CA PRO A 196 -7.10 8.44 6.61
C PRO A 196 -7.51 6.97 6.42
N VAL A 197 -7.40 6.19 7.48
CA VAL A 197 -7.82 4.78 7.56
C VAL A 197 -8.98 4.60 8.54
N GLN A 198 -9.67 3.48 8.45
CA GLN A 198 -10.69 3.13 9.44
C GLN A 198 -10.05 3.03 10.83
N LYS A 199 -10.64 3.68 11.82
CA LYS A 199 -10.10 3.75 13.19
C LYS A 199 -9.77 2.38 13.77
N GLN A 200 -10.60 1.37 13.49
CA GLN A 200 -10.44 0.00 13.97
C GLN A 200 -9.18 -0.70 13.44
N ARG A 201 -8.59 -0.19 12.37
CA ARG A 201 -7.31 -0.69 11.82
C ARG A 201 -6.09 -0.07 12.48
N LEU A 202 -6.24 1.04 13.20
CA LEU A 202 -5.14 1.69 13.91
C LEU A 202 -4.70 0.84 15.10
N ASP A 203 -3.42 0.50 15.14
CA ASP A 203 -2.83 -0.33 16.20
C ASP A 203 -3.09 0.24 17.61
N VAL A 204 -3.00 1.56 17.77
CA VAL A 204 -3.28 2.22 19.05
C VAL A 204 -4.74 2.05 19.46
N VAL A 205 -5.68 2.04 18.52
CA VAL A 205 -7.09 1.80 18.83
C VAL A 205 -7.30 0.34 19.20
N LYS A 206 -6.87 -0.59 18.33
CA LYS A 206 -7.12 -2.02 18.46
C LYS A 206 -6.47 -2.64 19.70
N HIS A 207 -5.25 -2.21 20.04
CA HIS A 207 -4.44 -2.88 21.04
C HIS A 207 -4.22 -2.08 22.34
N PHE A 208 -4.61 -0.79 22.37
CA PHE A 208 -4.39 0.05 23.55
C PHE A 208 -5.66 0.73 24.05
N LEU A 209 -6.40 1.43 23.19
CA LEU A 209 -7.58 2.19 23.61
C LEU A 209 -8.83 1.31 23.78
N GLN A 210 -9.14 0.48 22.78
CA GLN A 210 -10.33 -0.37 22.81
C GLN A 210 -10.36 -1.38 23.96
N PRO A 211 -9.24 -2.07 24.33
CA PRO A 211 -9.23 -2.95 25.48
C PRO A 211 -9.47 -2.22 26.81
N ALA A 212 -9.16 -0.93 26.88
CA ALA A 212 -9.38 -0.09 28.05
C ALA A 212 -10.74 0.64 28.06
N GLY A 213 -11.53 0.49 27.00
CA GLY A 213 -12.81 1.20 26.84
C GLY A 213 -12.66 2.72 26.73
N VAL A 214 -11.52 3.21 26.22
CA VAL A 214 -11.23 4.63 26.08
C VAL A 214 -11.41 5.07 24.63
N GLU A 215 -12.07 6.21 24.44
CA GLU A 215 -12.19 6.86 23.15
C GLU A 215 -11.69 8.31 23.24
N PRO A 216 -10.78 8.74 22.34
CA PRO A 216 -10.31 10.13 22.28
C PRO A 216 -11.40 11.11 21.94
N ALA A 217 -11.31 12.32 22.51
CA ALA A 217 -12.33 13.37 22.32
C ALA A 217 -12.54 13.76 20.86
N LYS A 218 -11.47 13.79 20.07
CA LYS A 218 -11.52 14.18 18.65
C LYS A 218 -10.50 13.40 17.82
N TRP A 219 -10.82 13.26 16.53
CA TRP A 219 -9.94 12.72 15.51
C TRP A 219 -9.75 13.72 14.38
N LYS A 220 -8.51 13.85 13.90
CA LYS A 220 -8.17 14.55 12.67
C LYS A 220 -7.27 13.64 11.84
N GLN A 221 -7.25 13.84 10.53
CA GLN A 221 -6.49 13.01 9.60
C GLN A 221 -5.43 13.83 8.85
N ALA A 222 -4.35 13.15 8.48
CA ALA A 222 -3.32 13.67 7.61
C ALA A 222 -2.80 12.53 6.69
N ASP A 223 -2.47 12.88 5.45
CA ASP A 223 -2.20 11.90 4.40
C ASP A 223 -0.82 11.26 4.49
N ASN A 224 0.11 11.86 5.24
CA ASN A 224 1.48 11.34 5.34
C ASN A 224 2.13 11.65 6.70
N THR A 225 3.22 10.95 6.98
CA THR A 225 3.96 11.04 8.26
C THR A 225 4.50 12.44 8.52
N LEU A 226 5.05 13.12 7.51
CA LEU A 226 5.61 14.45 7.69
C LEU A 226 4.54 15.44 8.14
N MET A 227 3.36 15.42 7.51
CA MET A 227 2.24 16.26 7.88
C MET A 227 1.75 15.95 9.30
N LEU A 228 1.64 14.65 9.67
CA LEU A 228 1.29 14.26 11.05
C LEU A 228 2.28 14.85 12.07
N VAL A 229 3.58 14.70 11.85
CA VAL A 229 4.62 15.24 12.73
C VAL A 229 4.54 16.76 12.85
N GLN A 230 4.34 17.47 11.74
CA GLN A 230 4.20 18.94 11.75
C GLN A 230 2.94 19.38 12.50
N MET A 231 1.82 18.69 12.33
CA MET A 231 0.59 18.99 13.08
C MET A 231 0.78 18.75 14.59
N VAL A 232 1.47 17.67 14.97
CA VAL A 232 1.81 17.38 16.38
C VAL A 232 2.73 18.47 16.93
N SER A 233 3.80 18.81 16.22
CA SER A 233 4.75 19.87 16.63
C SER A 233 4.07 21.23 16.82
N ALA A 234 3.05 21.52 16.00
CA ALA A 234 2.23 22.73 16.11
C ALA A 234 1.17 22.68 17.24
N GLY A 235 1.11 21.61 18.03
CA GLY A 235 0.17 21.46 19.14
C GLY A 235 -1.29 21.19 18.69
N LEU A 236 -1.52 20.73 17.46
CA LEU A 236 -2.87 20.47 16.92
C LEU A 236 -3.46 19.14 17.40
N GLY A 237 -2.69 18.33 18.11
CA GLY A 237 -3.07 17.04 18.66
C GLY A 237 -1.85 16.15 18.92
N VAL A 238 -2.10 14.88 19.22
CA VAL A 238 -1.11 13.84 19.45
C VAL A 238 -1.30 12.70 18.45
N ALA A 239 -0.24 11.92 18.19
CA ALA A 239 -0.34 10.80 17.23
C ALA A 239 0.40 9.56 17.76
N ALA A 240 0.02 8.39 17.27
CA ALA A 240 0.73 7.13 17.50
C ALA A 240 1.49 6.75 16.24
N LEU A 241 2.81 6.66 16.30
CA LEU A 241 3.68 6.32 15.18
C LEU A 241 4.76 5.30 15.60
N PRO A 242 5.30 4.51 14.65
CA PRO A 242 6.43 3.63 14.92
C PRO A 242 7.66 4.39 15.42
N ASN A 243 8.36 3.83 16.40
CA ASN A 243 9.56 4.44 17.00
C ASN A 243 10.64 4.80 15.96
N TRP A 244 10.89 3.92 15.02
CA TRP A 244 11.88 4.14 13.96
C TRP A 244 11.49 5.28 12.99
N ALA A 245 10.19 5.50 12.76
CA ALA A 245 9.70 6.55 11.87
C ALA A 245 9.84 7.96 12.44
N ILE A 246 9.99 8.08 13.75
CA ILE A 246 9.98 9.36 14.49
C ILE A 246 11.35 9.72 15.08
N SER A 247 12.34 8.84 14.99
CA SER A 247 13.65 9.00 15.66
C SER A 247 14.36 10.30 15.26
N GLU A 248 14.35 10.63 13.96
CA GLU A 248 14.99 11.85 13.45
C GLU A 248 14.27 13.13 13.94
N PHE A 249 12.95 13.15 13.92
CA PHE A 249 12.17 14.30 14.38
C PHE A 249 12.32 14.53 15.90
N SER A 250 12.46 13.45 16.67
CA SER A 250 12.74 13.53 18.10
C SER A 250 14.15 14.05 18.37
N ARG A 251 15.17 13.62 17.61
CA ARG A 251 16.55 14.13 17.70
C ARG A 251 16.65 15.62 17.34
N GLN A 252 15.84 16.08 16.41
CA GLN A 252 15.75 17.49 16.04
C GLN A 252 14.96 18.35 17.05
N GLY A 253 14.37 17.73 18.09
CA GLY A 253 13.60 18.45 19.10
C GLY A 253 12.24 18.97 18.61
N LEU A 254 11.72 18.45 17.50
CA LEU A 254 10.43 18.84 16.95
C LEU A 254 9.26 18.24 17.73
N ILE A 255 9.46 17.06 18.27
CA ILE A 255 8.46 16.27 19.02
C ILE A 255 9.11 15.55 20.20
N THR A 256 8.28 15.18 21.16
CA THR A 256 8.63 14.24 22.23
C THR A 256 7.89 12.92 22.00
N SER A 257 8.53 11.79 22.29
CA SER A 257 7.89 10.47 22.16
C SER A 257 7.85 9.71 23.48
N LYS A 258 6.72 9.05 23.75
CA LYS A 258 6.48 8.28 24.98
C LYS A 258 5.94 6.88 24.68
N PRO A 259 6.32 5.86 25.47
CA PRO A 259 5.79 4.52 25.30
C PRO A 259 4.32 4.44 25.77
N PHE A 260 3.56 3.54 25.18
CA PHE A 260 2.23 3.17 25.62
C PHE A 260 2.33 2.04 26.64
N GLY A 261 1.93 2.28 27.90
CA GLY A 261 1.94 1.26 28.96
C GLY A 261 3.29 0.53 29.06
N GLN A 262 3.26 -0.78 28.99
CA GLN A 262 4.47 -1.62 29.02
C GLN A 262 5.13 -1.80 27.64
N GLY A 263 4.72 -1.00 26.64
CA GLY A 263 5.18 -1.07 25.25
C GLY A 263 4.15 -1.69 24.32
N LEU A 264 3.79 -0.98 23.28
CA LEU A 264 2.90 -1.44 22.22
C LEU A 264 3.73 -1.94 21.03
N TRP A 265 4.11 -3.22 21.08
CA TRP A 265 4.96 -3.85 20.09
C TRP A 265 4.14 -4.44 18.93
N ARG A 266 4.60 -4.20 17.73
CA ARG A 266 4.00 -4.70 16.47
C ARG A 266 5.09 -5.30 15.59
N ARG A 267 4.70 -6.16 14.66
CA ARG A 267 5.62 -6.78 13.69
C ARG A 267 5.31 -6.28 12.28
N LEU A 268 6.37 -5.95 11.55
CA LEU A 268 6.29 -5.65 10.12
C LEU A 268 6.56 -6.91 9.32
N PHE A 269 5.79 -7.10 8.27
CA PHE A 269 5.87 -8.24 7.37
C PHE A 269 6.04 -7.80 5.92
N ALA A 270 6.66 -8.68 5.14
CA ALA A 270 6.59 -8.68 3.70
C ALA A 270 5.60 -9.78 3.28
N ALA A 271 4.42 -9.40 2.79
CA ALA A 271 3.40 -10.33 2.33
C ALA A 271 3.57 -10.63 0.84
N THR A 272 3.51 -11.89 0.46
CA THR A 272 3.59 -12.38 -0.92
C THR A 272 2.58 -13.51 -1.14
N ARG A 273 2.31 -13.87 -2.40
CA ARG A 273 1.50 -15.07 -2.68
C ARG A 273 2.20 -16.31 -2.14
N HIS A 274 1.44 -17.19 -1.49
CA HIS A 274 2.01 -18.41 -0.90
C HIS A 274 2.72 -19.29 -1.95
N SER A 275 2.19 -19.36 -3.17
CA SER A 275 2.78 -20.10 -4.30
C SER A 275 4.14 -19.57 -4.77
N GLU A 276 4.52 -18.36 -4.35
CA GLU A 276 5.72 -17.67 -4.84
C GLU A 276 6.76 -17.42 -3.75
N LYS A 277 6.46 -17.75 -2.51
CA LYS A 277 7.31 -17.49 -1.35
C LYS A 277 8.75 -17.98 -1.51
N ASP A 278 8.95 -19.10 -2.24
CA ASP A 278 10.25 -19.74 -2.40
C ASP A 278 11.03 -19.25 -3.64
N LYS A 279 10.52 -18.26 -4.38
CA LYS A 279 11.24 -17.65 -5.50
C LYS A 279 12.54 -17.01 -5.01
N ARG A 280 13.66 -17.33 -5.65
CA ARG A 280 14.99 -16.93 -5.23
C ARG A 280 15.15 -15.42 -5.07
N TYR A 281 14.61 -14.64 -6.00
CA TYR A 281 14.68 -13.18 -5.94
C TYR A 281 13.85 -12.60 -4.78
N LEU A 282 12.71 -13.20 -4.40
CA LEU A 282 11.92 -12.79 -3.23
C LEU A 282 12.68 -13.10 -1.93
N GLN A 283 13.23 -14.30 -1.80
CA GLN A 283 14.04 -14.68 -0.63
C GLN A 283 15.27 -13.79 -0.47
N ALA A 284 15.94 -13.44 -1.57
CA ALA A 284 17.03 -12.49 -1.56
C ALA A 284 16.59 -11.10 -1.11
N PHE A 285 15.40 -10.63 -1.55
CA PHE A 285 14.84 -9.36 -1.09
C PHE A 285 14.57 -9.40 0.42
N PHE A 286 13.95 -10.46 0.95
CA PHE A 286 13.68 -10.59 2.40
C PHE A 286 14.97 -10.56 3.22
N ALA A 287 16.02 -11.26 2.77
CA ALA A 287 17.32 -11.26 3.44
C ALA A 287 17.95 -9.86 3.43
N THR A 288 17.95 -9.18 2.27
CA THR A 288 18.47 -7.81 2.13
C THR A 288 17.67 -6.82 2.98
N ALA A 289 16.35 -6.91 2.97
CA ALA A 289 15.46 -6.05 3.77
C ALA A 289 15.79 -6.18 5.26
N ARG A 290 15.88 -7.40 5.80
CA ARG A 290 16.24 -7.64 7.21
C ARG A 290 17.60 -7.05 7.57
N LEU A 291 18.60 -7.23 6.71
CA LEU A 291 19.94 -6.70 6.95
C LEU A 291 19.92 -5.17 7.02
N GLN A 292 19.22 -4.53 6.08
CA GLN A 292 19.14 -3.07 6.02
C GLN A 292 18.32 -2.49 7.18
N CYS A 293 17.24 -3.16 7.59
CA CYS A 293 16.49 -2.78 8.79
C CYS A 293 17.40 -2.77 10.03
N LYS A 294 18.18 -3.84 10.22
CA LYS A 294 19.12 -3.95 11.34
C LYS A 294 20.17 -2.83 11.36
N SER A 295 20.62 -2.39 10.18
CA SER A 295 21.69 -1.40 10.04
C SER A 295 21.21 0.06 10.12
N HIS A 296 19.95 0.33 9.79
CA HIS A 296 19.44 1.69 9.61
C HIS A 296 18.34 2.10 10.60
N LEU A 297 17.77 1.16 11.35
CA LEU A 297 16.68 1.46 12.27
C LEU A 297 17.08 1.26 13.72
N ASP A 298 16.79 2.26 14.54
CA ASP A 298 16.99 2.20 15.98
C ASP A 298 15.73 1.70 16.70
N GLY A 299 15.94 0.96 17.81
CA GLY A 299 14.85 0.53 18.69
C GLY A 299 13.93 -0.54 18.13
N ILE A 300 14.35 -1.25 17.09
CA ILE A 300 13.67 -2.43 16.56
C ILE A 300 14.22 -3.72 17.16
N LYS A 301 13.46 -4.81 17.06
CA LYS A 301 13.94 -6.17 17.37
C LYS A 301 13.82 -7.00 16.09
N MET A 302 14.89 -7.70 15.74
CA MET A 302 14.83 -8.60 14.57
C MET A 302 13.89 -9.77 14.87
N ALA A 303 13.08 -10.15 13.84
CA ALA A 303 12.09 -11.21 13.95
C ALA A 303 12.73 -12.61 13.93
#